data_dec8bc6f5f39617e4548b97ec3aff558
#
_entry.id   dec8bc6f5f39617e4548b97ec3aff558
#
_cell.length_a   1.000
_cell.length_b   1.000
_cell.length_c   1.000
_cell.angle_alpha   90.00
_cell.angle_beta   90.00
_cell.angle_gamma   90.00
#
_symmetry.space_group_name_H-M   'P 1'
#
loop_
_entity.id
_entity.type
_entity.pdbx_description
1 polymer ?
#
loop_
_entity_poly.entity_id
_entity_poly.type
_entity_poly.pdbx_seq_one_letter_code
_entity_poly.pdbx_strand_id
1 'polypeptide(L)'
;MSAPVVVAHDPDSAVLSPVRFGAAAARLGGAPLLVVSVHGRDAGSEGAAADELGEASRDAAHAAVAGLQQQVPELAEVDAELRAVPGHSAARGIHRVAEEEGAALVVVGSSQHGRVTRGLVGSTAERVVHGAPCPVAIVPADFEQTALAVVGVAFLPSPEGREALHAGATLARAAGAQLRVVAMLKPEFGAVEGAHADPRGVRDNERRAEAAASHEQTMRAAIAEALAGVPEVADVQVDVEFAEPEQSLIDLSRHLGILVMGSRGYGPARAVLLGGVSRRVSTAAACPVLVVPRGAARPLEDMLAHADREHA
;
A
#
# COMPACT_ATOMS: atom_id res chain seq x y z
N MET A 1 19.88 -14.48 2.83
CA MET A 1 18.64 -14.44 3.64
C MET A 1 17.73 -13.44 2.96
N SER A 2 16.47 -13.80 2.75
CA SER A 2 15.47 -12.90 2.14
C SER A 2 15.20 -11.71 3.06
N ALA A 3 14.97 -10.53 2.51
CA ALA A 3 14.62 -9.33 3.28
C ALA A 3 13.25 -9.51 3.97
N PRO A 4 13.10 -9.17 5.25
CA PRO A 4 11.89 -9.46 6.01
C PRO A 4 10.70 -8.59 5.64
N VAL A 5 9.50 -9.10 5.91
CA VAL A 5 8.26 -8.31 6.02
C VAL A 5 8.16 -7.78 7.45
N VAL A 6 8.08 -6.46 7.62
CA VAL A 6 7.92 -5.82 8.93
C VAL A 6 6.46 -5.39 9.12
N VAL A 7 5.80 -5.89 10.16
CA VAL A 7 4.41 -5.55 10.50
C VAL A 7 4.38 -4.70 11.76
N ALA A 8 3.77 -3.54 11.70
CA ALA A 8 3.49 -2.74 12.88
C ALA A 8 2.22 -3.21 13.58
N HIS A 9 2.35 -3.58 14.84
CA HIS A 9 1.22 -3.92 15.71
C HIS A 9 1.05 -2.87 16.82
N ASP A 10 -0.17 -2.36 16.94
CA ASP A 10 -0.55 -1.43 18.01
C ASP A 10 -1.03 -2.25 19.22
N PRO A 11 -0.34 -2.19 20.39
CA PRO A 11 -0.69 -2.96 21.56
C PRO A 11 -2.10 -2.66 22.09
N ASP A 12 -2.61 -1.48 21.82
CA ASP A 12 -3.94 -1.03 22.25
C ASP A 12 -5.06 -1.39 21.24
N SER A 13 -4.69 -2.03 20.11
CA SER A 13 -5.62 -2.36 19.04
C SER A 13 -5.96 -3.84 19.01
N ALA A 14 -7.25 -4.15 18.93
CA ALA A 14 -7.74 -5.51 18.66
C ALA A 14 -7.71 -5.88 17.16
N VAL A 15 -7.23 -4.99 16.29
CA VAL A 15 -7.20 -5.19 14.83
C VAL A 15 -6.01 -6.07 14.47
N LEU A 16 -6.27 -7.25 13.93
CA LEU A 16 -5.26 -8.24 13.54
C LEU A 16 -5.07 -8.37 12.02
N SER A 17 -5.89 -7.69 11.22
CA SER A 17 -5.80 -7.73 9.76
C SER A 17 -4.40 -7.37 9.22
N PRO A 18 -3.64 -6.39 9.76
CA PRO A 18 -2.27 -6.13 9.31
C PRO A 18 -1.32 -7.29 9.57
N VAL A 19 -1.47 -7.98 10.71
CA VAL A 19 -0.61 -9.13 11.06
C VAL A 19 -0.90 -10.32 10.15
N ARG A 20 -2.18 -10.63 9.90
CA ARG A 20 -2.60 -11.68 8.96
C ARG A 20 -2.14 -11.38 7.53
N PHE A 21 -2.31 -10.14 7.07
CA PHE A 21 -1.83 -9.72 5.76
C PHE A 21 -0.30 -9.84 5.65
N GLY A 22 0.44 -9.41 6.68
CA GLY A 22 1.89 -9.55 6.72
C GLY A 22 2.37 -11.00 6.69
N ALA A 23 1.70 -11.90 7.41
CA ALA A 23 1.97 -13.33 7.37
C ALA A 23 1.72 -13.92 5.97
N ALA A 24 0.62 -13.54 5.31
CA ALA A 24 0.34 -13.95 3.93
C ALA A 24 1.39 -13.42 2.94
N ALA A 25 1.84 -12.17 3.09
CA ALA A 25 2.88 -11.58 2.27
C ALA A 25 4.26 -12.25 2.49
N ALA A 26 4.62 -12.53 3.74
CA ALA A 26 5.84 -13.26 4.09
C ALA A 26 5.84 -14.67 3.50
N ARG A 27 4.73 -15.40 3.61
CA ARG A 27 4.55 -16.71 3.01
C ARG A 27 4.67 -16.68 1.49
N LEU A 28 4.03 -15.70 0.83
CA LEU A 28 4.11 -15.53 -0.62
C LEU A 28 5.55 -15.28 -1.08
N GLY A 29 6.33 -14.50 -0.33
CA GLY A 29 7.71 -14.15 -0.65
C GLY A 29 8.76 -15.14 -0.12
N GLY A 30 8.38 -16.20 0.62
CA GLY A 30 9.33 -17.06 1.32
C GLY A 30 10.25 -16.25 2.28
N ALA A 31 9.72 -15.19 2.88
CA ALA A 31 10.49 -14.22 3.66
C ALA A 31 10.21 -14.35 5.17
N PRO A 32 11.18 -13.98 6.03
CA PRO A 32 10.93 -13.84 7.46
C PRO A 32 9.88 -12.76 7.74
N LEU A 33 9.10 -12.94 8.79
CA LEU A 33 8.13 -11.97 9.28
C LEU A 33 8.60 -11.39 10.62
N LEU A 34 8.66 -10.07 10.71
CA LEU A 34 8.96 -9.37 11.96
C LEU A 34 7.76 -8.53 12.39
N VAL A 35 7.07 -8.96 13.43
CA VAL A 35 5.97 -8.19 14.02
C VAL A 35 6.52 -7.30 15.13
N VAL A 36 6.33 -6.00 14.99
CA VAL A 36 6.91 -4.97 15.87
C VAL A 36 5.82 -4.20 16.59
N SER A 37 5.89 -4.18 17.92
CA SER A 37 5.13 -3.25 18.76
C SER A 37 6.08 -2.19 19.31
N VAL A 38 5.75 -0.92 19.08
CA VAL A 38 6.59 0.21 19.51
C VAL A 38 6.05 0.75 20.83
N HIS A 39 6.88 0.71 21.88
CA HIS A 39 6.55 1.34 23.18
C HIS A 39 7.24 2.71 23.32
N GLY A 40 6.65 3.57 24.15
CA GLY A 40 7.23 4.88 24.43
C GLY A 40 8.66 4.77 24.99
N ARG A 41 9.53 5.65 24.53
CA ARG A 41 10.83 5.86 25.14
C ARG A 41 10.72 7.18 25.90
N ASP A 42 11.02 7.17 27.20
CA ASP A 42 11.00 8.38 28.00
C ASP A 42 11.94 9.42 27.40
N ALA A 43 11.38 10.42 26.77
CA ALA A 43 12.11 11.57 26.29
C ALA A 43 12.20 12.59 27.43
N GLY A 44 13.12 12.36 28.37
CA GLY A 44 13.60 13.42 29.25
C GLY A 44 12.62 13.95 30.28
N SER A 45 11.56 13.24 30.64
CA SER A 45 10.79 13.53 31.85
C SER A 45 11.48 12.85 33.03
N GLU A 46 12.27 13.63 33.78
CA GLU A 46 12.89 13.17 35.01
C GLU A 46 11.79 13.07 36.11
N GLY A 47 11.54 11.85 36.58
CA GLY A 47 10.66 11.60 37.74
C GLY A 47 10.05 10.19 37.74
N ALA A 48 9.82 9.62 38.90
CA ALA A 48 9.30 8.29 39.12
C ALA A 48 8.02 7.96 38.35
N ALA A 49 7.15 8.92 38.12
CA ALA A 49 5.91 8.73 37.32
C ALA A 49 6.15 8.54 35.83
N ALA A 50 7.24 9.07 35.28
CA ALA A 50 7.62 8.88 33.87
C ALA A 50 8.24 7.51 33.67
N ASP A 51 9.05 7.04 34.63
CA ASP A 51 9.65 5.71 34.61
C ASP A 51 8.55 4.62 34.70
N GLU A 52 7.57 4.78 35.58
CA GLU A 52 6.42 3.86 35.72
C GLU A 52 5.59 3.79 34.41
N LEU A 53 5.35 4.94 33.75
CA LEU A 53 4.60 4.98 32.51
C LEU A 53 5.38 4.30 31.35
N GLY A 54 6.68 4.48 31.31
CA GLY A 54 7.58 3.84 30.35
C GLY A 54 7.65 2.31 30.54
N GLU A 55 7.70 1.84 31.80
CA GLU A 55 7.65 0.42 32.13
C GLU A 55 6.30 -0.19 31.74
N ALA A 56 5.19 0.43 32.10
CA ALA A 56 3.86 -0.04 31.73
C ALA A 56 3.66 -0.12 30.21
N SER A 57 4.17 0.85 29.44
CA SER A 57 4.12 0.85 27.98
C SER A 57 4.96 -0.28 27.39
N ARG A 58 6.12 -0.56 27.96
CA ARG A 58 6.97 -1.69 27.55
C ARG A 58 6.30 -3.03 27.83
N ASP A 59 5.77 -3.21 29.03
CA ASP A 59 5.10 -4.45 29.42
C ASP A 59 3.86 -4.71 28.57
N ALA A 60 3.08 -3.67 28.25
CA ALA A 60 1.94 -3.77 27.35
C ALA A 60 2.37 -4.20 25.93
N ALA A 61 3.46 -3.63 25.40
CA ALA A 61 3.97 -4.01 24.08
C ALA A 61 4.48 -5.47 24.06
N HIS A 62 5.19 -5.91 25.11
CA HIS A 62 5.63 -7.32 25.22
C HIS A 62 4.44 -8.27 25.36
N ALA A 63 3.44 -7.94 26.17
CA ALA A 63 2.25 -8.77 26.33
C ALA A 63 1.44 -8.87 25.03
N ALA A 64 1.31 -7.74 24.30
CA ALA A 64 0.60 -7.68 23.02
C ALA A 64 1.25 -8.61 21.99
N VAL A 65 2.57 -8.54 21.79
CA VAL A 65 3.25 -9.42 20.83
C VAL A 65 3.22 -10.89 21.28
N ALA A 66 3.35 -11.20 22.56
CA ALA A 66 3.28 -12.57 23.07
C ALA A 66 1.89 -13.20 22.85
N GLY A 67 0.81 -12.42 22.91
CA GLY A 67 -0.55 -12.89 22.68
C GLY A 67 -0.89 -13.17 21.22
N LEU A 68 -0.11 -12.61 20.27
CA LEU A 68 -0.42 -12.72 18.84
C LEU A 68 -0.37 -14.14 18.30
N GLN A 69 0.54 -14.98 18.76
CA GLN A 69 0.65 -16.38 18.30
C GLN A 69 -0.62 -17.19 18.54
N GLN A 70 -1.37 -16.86 19.61
CA GLN A 70 -2.64 -17.53 19.90
C GLN A 70 -3.81 -16.96 19.07
N GLN A 71 -3.74 -15.67 18.72
CA GLN A 71 -4.80 -14.95 18.02
C GLN A 71 -4.68 -15.02 16.49
N VAL A 72 -3.48 -15.27 15.98
CA VAL A 72 -3.16 -15.34 14.54
C VAL A 72 -2.41 -16.65 14.27
N PRO A 73 -3.14 -17.76 14.05
CA PRO A 73 -2.54 -19.08 13.78
C PRO A 73 -1.60 -19.08 12.57
N GLU A 74 -1.82 -18.20 11.60
CA GLU A 74 -1.02 -18.05 10.39
C GLU A 74 0.45 -17.71 10.68
N LEU A 75 0.76 -17.18 11.87
CA LEU A 75 2.14 -16.93 12.30
C LEU A 75 2.95 -18.22 12.47
N ALA A 76 2.30 -19.36 12.69
CA ALA A 76 2.97 -20.65 12.78
C ALA A 76 3.42 -21.20 11.40
N GLU A 77 2.90 -20.62 10.31
CA GLU A 77 3.20 -21.05 8.94
C GLU A 77 4.42 -20.31 8.33
N VAL A 78 4.97 -19.32 9.04
CA VAL A 78 6.08 -18.48 8.60
C VAL A 78 7.16 -18.38 9.70
N ASP A 79 8.38 -18.03 9.29
CA ASP A 79 9.44 -17.69 10.25
C ASP A 79 9.13 -16.31 10.88
N ALA A 80 8.37 -16.33 11.98
CA ALA A 80 7.84 -15.13 12.62
C ALA A 80 8.61 -14.79 13.91
N GLU A 81 9.21 -13.60 13.92
CA GLU A 81 9.76 -12.97 15.12
C GLU A 81 8.79 -11.90 15.64
N LEU A 82 8.58 -11.91 16.97
CA LEU A 82 7.72 -10.93 17.66
C LEU A 82 8.61 -10.06 18.55
N ARG A 83 8.63 -8.74 18.30
CA ARG A 83 9.57 -7.82 18.96
C ARG A 83 8.88 -6.57 19.49
N ALA A 84 9.08 -6.27 20.78
CA ALA A 84 8.77 -4.97 21.35
C ALA A 84 10.00 -4.06 21.26
N VAL A 85 9.84 -2.86 20.71
CA VAL A 85 10.96 -1.93 20.47
C VAL A 85 10.69 -0.55 21.05
N PRO A 86 11.69 0.14 21.62
CA PRO A 86 11.51 1.50 22.10
C PRO A 86 11.50 2.50 20.94
N GLY A 87 10.64 3.51 21.02
CA GLY A 87 10.60 4.59 20.04
C GLY A 87 9.98 5.87 20.56
N HIS A 88 10.47 7.04 20.13
CA HIS A 88 9.86 8.33 20.43
C HIS A 88 8.47 8.53 19.79
N SER A 89 8.20 7.76 18.73
CA SER A 89 6.88 7.60 18.11
C SER A 89 6.83 6.28 17.41
N ALA A 90 5.64 5.72 17.21
CA ALA A 90 5.45 4.46 16.49
C ALA A 90 6.10 4.51 15.09
N ALA A 91 5.88 5.57 14.32
CA ALA A 91 6.45 5.69 12.98
C ALA A 91 7.98 5.69 12.96
N ARG A 92 8.64 6.38 13.89
CA ARG A 92 10.13 6.37 13.98
C ARG A 92 10.67 5.01 14.40
N GLY A 93 9.99 4.32 15.32
CA GLY A 93 10.36 2.97 15.73
C GLY A 93 10.28 2.00 14.56
N ILE A 94 9.19 2.07 13.78
CA ILE A 94 8.99 1.24 12.60
C ILE A 94 10.04 1.54 11.51
N HIS A 95 10.31 2.82 11.21
CA HIS A 95 11.34 3.20 10.23
C HIS A 95 12.70 2.66 10.60
N ARG A 96 13.10 2.84 11.87
CA ARG A 96 14.38 2.34 12.35
C ARG A 96 14.50 0.83 12.15
N VAL A 97 13.48 0.06 12.56
CA VAL A 97 13.48 -1.39 12.36
C VAL A 97 13.52 -1.75 10.87
N ALA A 98 12.73 -1.08 10.03
CA ALA A 98 12.71 -1.33 8.60
C ALA A 98 14.07 -1.05 7.93
N GLU A 99 14.80 -0.03 8.37
CA GLU A 99 16.16 0.30 7.90
C GLU A 99 17.19 -0.71 8.42
N GLU A 100 17.19 -1.00 9.73
CA GLU A 100 18.15 -1.92 10.38
C GLU A 100 18.05 -3.34 9.83
N GLU A 101 16.83 -3.82 9.56
CA GLU A 101 16.57 -5.17 9.05
C GLU A 101 16.58 -5.24 7.50
N GLY A 102 16.66 -4.10 6.81
CA GLY A 102 16.58 -4.05 5.36
C GLY A 102 15.24 -4.58 4.82
N ALA A 103 14.13 -4.13 5.41
CA ALA A 103 12.80 -4.66 5.15
C ALA A 103 12.41 -4.62 3.66
N ALA A 104 11.79 -5.69 3.17
CA ALA A 104 11.22 -5.77 1.84
C ALA A 104 9.87 -5.06 1.73
N LEU A 105 9.09 -5.11 2.81
CA LEU A 105 7.76 -4.55 2.93
C LEU A 105 7.51 -4.11 4.37
N VAL A 106 6.90 -2.94 4.55
CA VAL A 106 6.32 -2.55 5.83
C VAL A 106 4.80 -2.65 5.73
N VAL A 107 4.16 -3.25 6.74
CA VAL A 107 2.71 -3.38 6.83
C VAL A 107 2.21 -2.61 8.05
N VAL A 108 1.21 -1.76 7.84
CA VAL A 108 0.57 -0.96 8.91
C VAL A 108 -0.95 -1.05 8.78
N GLY A 109 -1.65 -0.94 9.90
CA GLY A 109 -3.11 -0.80 9.88
C GLY A 109 -3.57 0.60 9.48
N SER A 110 -4.69 0.69 8.77
CA SER A 110 -5.43 1.94 8.67
C SER A 110 -6.06 2.19 10.04
N SER A 111 -5.69 3.26 10.75
CA SER A 111 -6.22 3.50 12.10
C SER A 111 -7.71 3.76 12.06
N GLN A 112 -8.46 2.94 12.77
CA GLN A 112 -9.82 3.23 13.20
C GLN A 112 -9.84 3.46 14.72
N HIS A 113 -9.40 4.62 15.18
CA HIS A 113 -9.77 5.07 16.50
C HIS A 113 -11.20 5.64 16.43
N GLY A 114 -12.17 4.79 16.77
CA GLY A 114 -13.56 5.18 17.01
C GLY A 114 -14.41 5.43 15.76
N ARG A 115 -15.67 5.03 15.84
CA ARG A 115 -16.75 5.15 14.85
C ARG A 115 -17.03 6.56 14.28
N VAL A 116 -16.21 7.58 14.58
CA VAL A 116 -16.56 9.00 14.33
C VAL A 116 -15.70 9.67 13.25
N THR A 117 -14.56 9.10 12.83
CA THR A 117 -13.69 9.73 11.84
C THR A 117 -13.44 8.83 10.62
N ARG A 118 -14.50 8.54 9.86
CA ARG A 118 -14.33 8.11 8.47
C ARG A 118 -13.64 9.25 7.71
N GLY A 119 -12.40 9.02 7.27
CA GLY A 119 -11.71 9.96 6.38
C GLY A 119 -10.33 10.46 6.83
N LEU A 120 -9.75 9.97 7.92
CA LEU A 120 -8.37 10.28 8.29
C LEU A 120 -7.50 9.02 8.20
N VAL A 121 -6.46 9.05 7.38
CA VAL A 121 -5.34 8.09 7.50
C VAL A 121 -4.83 8.22 8.91
N GLY A 122 -4.59 7.11 9.61
CA GLY A 122 -3.97 7.17 10.92
C GLY A 122 -2.67 7.95 10.83
N SER A 123 -2.48 8.86 11.75
CA SER A 123 -1.27 9.71 11.79
C SER A 123 0.01 8.87 11.77
N THR A 124 -0.04 7.62 12.24
CA THR A 124 1.07 6.67 12.21
C THR A 124 1.30 6.12 10.80
N ALA A 125 0.26 5.64 10.11
CA ALA A 125 0.39 5.09 8.74
C ALA A 125 0.91 6.15 7.76
N GLU A 126 0.36 7.36 7.81
CA GLU A 126 0.84 8.47 6.99
C GLU A 126 2.32 8.80 7.25
N ARG A 127 2.73 8.85 8.53
CA ARG A 127 4.13 9.09 8.91
C ARG A 127 5.05 7.94 8.54
N VAL A 128 4.56 6.69 8.56
CA VAL A 128 5.35 5.52 8.14
C VAL A 128 5.60 5.58 6.64
N VAL A 129 4.60 5.90 5.82
CA VAL A 129 4.81 6.07 4.37
C VAL A 129 5.80 7.20 4.08
N HIS A 130 5.81 8.27 4.90
CA HIS A 130 6.77 9.36 4.77
C HIS A 130 8.18 8.91 5.19
N GLY A 131 9.04 8.67 4.21
CA GLY A 131 10.44 8.28 4.44
C GLY A 131 10.66 6.78 4.63
N ALA A 132 9.68 5.94 4.30
CA ALA A 132 9.88 4.50 4.29
C ALA A 132 10.97 4.07 3.30
N PRO A 133 11.89 3.16 3.70
CA PRO A 133 12.97 2.67 2.85
C PRO A 133 12.49 1.65 1.79
N CYS A 134 11.27 1.15 1.93
CA CYS A 134 10.65 0.11 1.11
C CYS A 134 9.15 0.39 0.92
N PRO A 135 8.43 -0.37 0.08
CA PRO A 135 6.98 -0.28 -0.06
C PRO A 135 6.24 -0.44 1.27
N VAL A 136 5.12 0.29 1.40
CA VAL A 136 4.27 0.25 2.60
C VAL A 136 2.87 -0.19 2.24
N ALA A 137 2.39 -1.27 2.83
CA ALA A 137 1.01 -1.72 2.74
C ALA A 137 0.19 -1.14 3.90
N ILE A 138 -0.89 -0.44 3.57
CA ILE A 138 -1.86 0.08 4.52
C ILE A 138 -3.08 -0.83 4.46
N VAL A 139 -3.35 -1.56 5.54
CA VAL A 139 -4.37 -2.62 5.59
C VAL A 139 -5.61 -2.14 6.33
N PRO A 140 -6.82 -2.23 5.73
CA PRO A 140 -8.07 -1.90 6.42
C PRO A 140 -8.30 -2.83 7.62
N ALA A 141 -8.94 -2.28 8.66
CA ALA A 141 -9.17 -3.01 9.93
C ALA A 141 -10.10 -4.23 9.75
N ASP A 142 -11.02 -4.14 8.83
CA ASP A 142 -12.03 -5.15 8.49
C ASP A 142 -11.64 -6.05 7.30
N PHE A 143 -10.38 -5.97 6.86
CA PHE A 143 -9.88 -6.81 5.76
C PHE A 143 -9.58 -8.23 6.25
N GLU A 144 -10.32 -9.20 5.70
CA GLU A 144 -10.21 -10.63 6.08
C GLU A 144 -9.60 -11.51 4.99
N GLN A 145 -9.53 -11.01 3.75
CA GLN A 145 -9.09 -11.77 2.59
C GLN A 145 -7.57 -12.00 2.63
N THR A 146 -7.12 -13.25 2.49
CA THR A 146 -5.70 -13.62 2.47
C THR A 146 -5.19 -13.99 1.09
N ALA A 147 -6.07 -14.31 0.13
CA ALA A 147 -5.70 -14.67 -1.23
C ALA A 147 -5.76 -13.45 -2.15
N LEU A 148 -4.67 -13.21 -2.89
CA LEU A 148 -4.59 -12.15 -3.89
C LEU A 148 -5.09 -12.69 -5.24
N ALA A 149 -6.40 -12.58 -5.50
CA ALA A 149 -6.97 -13.00 -6.79
C ALA A 149 -6.78 -11.94 -7.89
N VAL A 150 -6.86 -10.66 -7.53
CA VAL A 150 -6.69 -9.52 -8.44
C VAL A 150 -5.77 -8.48 -7.81
N VAL A 151 -4.69 -8.15 -8.48
CA VAL A 151 -3.79 -7.03 -8.12
C VAL A 151 -4.15 -5.84 -9.00
N GLY A 152 -4.70 -4.79 -8.40
CA GLY A 152 -4.98 -3.52 -9.07
C GLY A 152 -3.76 -2.60 -9.04
N VAL A 153 -3.52 -1.87 -10.13
CA VAL A 153 -2.50 -0.81 -10.19
C VAL A 153 -3.14 0.47 -10.68
N ALA A 154 -3.11 1.52 -9.85
CA ALA A 154 -3.49 2.86 -10.26
C ALA A 154 -2.31 3.49 -11.02
N PHE A 155 -2.40 3.50 -12.35
CA PHE A 155 -1.32 3.92 -13.23
C PHE A 155 -1.41 5.40 -13.60
N LEU A 156 -0.26 6.07 -13.53
CA LEU A 156 0.00 7.36 -14.17
C LEU A 156 1.28 7.24 -15.01
N PRO A 157 1.39 7.95 -16.15
CA PRO A 157 2.59 7.93 -17.00
C PRO A 157 3.72 8.78 -16.37
N SER A 158 4.19 8.36 -15.21
CA SER A 158 5.26 8.99 -14.41
C SER A 158 6.25 7.92 -13.96
N PRO A 159 7.47 8.28 -13.52
CA PRO A 159 8.42 7.33 -12.96
C PRO A 159 7.81 6.51 -11.80
N GLU A 160 7.10 7.16 -10.90
CA GLU A 160 6.45 6.53 -9.75
C GLU A 160 5.33 5.57 -10.16
N GLY A 161 4.57 5.92 -11.22
CA GLY A 161 3.53 5.05 -11.77
C GLY A 161 4.12 3.81 -12.46
N ARG A 162 5.28 3.94 -13.12
CA ARG A 162 6.01 2.80 -13.70
C ARG A 162 6.56 1.88 -12.61
N GLU A 163 7.11 2.43 -11.51
CA GLU A 163 7.54 1.63 -10.37
C GLU A 163 6.38 0.90 -9.69
N ALA A 164 5.23 1.56 -9.52
CA ALA A 164 4.02 0.93 -9.00
C ALA A 164 3.53 -0.20 -9.92
N LEU A 165 3.56 0.00 -11.23
CA LEU A 165 3.19 -1.03 -12.20
C LEU A 165 4.15 -2.23 -12.14
N HIS A 166 5.46 -1.96 -12.03
CA HIS A 166 6.46 -3.02 -11.90
C HIS A 166 6.25 -3.85 -10.62
N ALA A 167 6.07 -3.17 -9.48
CA ALA A 167 5.78 -3.83 -8.20
C ALA A 167 4.46 -4.64 -8.25
N GLY A 168 3.41 -4.07 -8.85
CA GLY A 168 2.12 -4.72 -9.03
C GLY A 168 2.18 -5.95 -9.93
N ALA A 169 2.91 -5.87 -11.05
CA ALA A 169 3.10 -6.99 -11.96
C ALA A 169 3.92 -8.12 -11.30
N THR A 170 4.99 -7.78 -10.57
CA THR A 170 5.79 -8.74 -9.81
C THR A 170 4.93 -9.46 -8.76
N LEU A 171 4.09 -8.71 -8.04
CA LEU A 171 3.18 -9.26 -7.04
C LEU A 171 2.11 -10.17 -7.69
N ALA A 172 1.49 -9.71 -8.81
CA ALA A 172 0.48 -10.49 -9.52
C ALA A 172 1.06 -11.81 -10.03
N ARG A 173 2.26 -11.78 -10.61
CA ARG A 173 2.96 -12.99 -11.07
C ARG A 173 3.27 -13.95 -9.93
N ALA A 174 3.84 -13.46 -8.83
CA ALA A 174 4.18 -14.30 -7.67
C ALA A 174 2.94 -14.92 -7.03
N ALA A 175 1.80 -14.23 -7.03
CA ALA A 175 0.53 -14.71 -6.49
C ALA A 175 -0.29 -15.56 -7.48
N GLY A 176 0.11 -15.65 -8.75
CA GLY A 176 -0.72 -16.24 -9.82
C GLY A 176 -2.04 -15.48 -10.02
N ALA A 177 -2.05 -14.17 -9.75
CA ALA A 177 -3.22 -13.31 -9.76
C ALA A 177 -3.39 -12.58 -11.11
N GLN A 178 -4.62 -12.14 -11.39
CA GLN A 178 -4.87 -11.19 -12.46
C GLN A 178 -4.24 -9.83 -12.14
N LEU A 179 -3.61 -9.19 -13.11
CA LEU A 179 -3.16 -7.81 -13.05
C LEU A 179 -4.20 -6.90 -13.69
N ARG A 180 -4.75 -5.95 -12.91
CA ARG A 180 -5.67 -4.94 -13.42
C ARG A 180 -5.05 -3.56 -13.38
N VAL A 181 -4.67 -3.02 -14.53
CA VAL A 181 -4.08 -1.68 -14.66
C VAL A 181 -5.18 -0.67 -14.96
N VAL A 182 -5.34 0.31 -14.07
CA VAL A 182 -6.39 1.32 -14.19
C VAL A 182 -5.79 2.71 -14.26
N ALA A 183 -6.14 3.46 -15.31
CA ALA A 183 -5.77 4.86 -15.46
C ALA A 183 -7.03 5.73 -15.49
N MET A 184 -7.04 6.75 -14.63
CA MET A 184 -8.13 7.73 -14.56
C MET A 184 -7.73 9.00 -15.31
N LEU A 185 -8.50 9.35 -16.33
CA LEU A 185 -8.43 10.63 -17.03
C LEU A 185 -9.45 11.57 -16.39
N LYS A 186 -9.12 12.85 -16.34
CA LYS A 186 -10.03 13.85 -15.78
C LYS A 186 -11.33 13.90 -16.56
N PRO A 187 -12.50 13.98 -15.90
CA PRO A 187 -13.81 14.01 -16.56
C PRO A 187 -13.96 15.13 -17.59
N GLU A 188 -13.30 16.27 -17.39
CA GLU A 188 -13.29 17.41 -18.31
C GLU A 188 -12.74 17.10 -19.71
N PHE A 189 -11.96 16.02 -19.84
CA PHE A 189 -11.45 15.51 -21.12
C PHE A 189 -12.36 14.45 -21.74
N GLY A 190 -13.41 14.02 -21.04
CA GLY A 190 -14.38 13.05 -21.53
C GLY A 190 -15.40 13.68 -22.48
N ALA A 191 -16.04 12.83 -23.29
CA ALA A 191 -17.19 13.25 -24.10
C ALA A 191 -18.38 13.59 -23.21
N VAL A 192 -19.05 14.72 -23.45
CA VAL A 192 -20.26 15.09 -22.72
C VAL A 192 -21.47 14.44 -23.41
N GLU A 193 -22.10 13.45 -22.78
CA GLU A 193 -23.39 12.94 -23.20
C GLU A 193 -24.48 14.00 -22.93
N GLY A 194 -25.18 14.47 -23.97
CA GLY A 194 -26.42 15.25 -23.83
C GLY A 194 -26.40 16.72 -24.22
N ALA A 195 -25.54 17.19 -25.11
CA ALA A 195 -25.65 18.52 -25.66
C ALA A 195 -26.76 18.63 -26.72
N HIS A 196 -27.71 19.57 -26.49
CA HIS A 196 -28.86 19.84 -27.34
C HIS A 196 -28.48 20.13 -28.81
N ALA A 197 -29.41 19.85 -29.71
CA ALA A 197 -29.31 19.90 -31.17
C ALA A 197 -29.12 21.32 -31.80
N ASP A 198 -28.08 22.05 -31.34
CA ASP A 198 -27.55 23.20 -32.03
C ASP A 198 -26.37 22.73 -32.92
N PRO A 199 -26.31 23.11 -34.20
CA PRO A 199 -25.22 22.76 -35.11
C PRO A 199 -23.82 23.18 -34.63
N ARG A 200 -23.72 24.19 -33.79
CA ARG A 200 -22.46 24.58 -33.13
C ARG A 200 -22.11 23.62 -31.99
N GLY A 201 -23.09 23.17 -31.20
CA GLY A 201 -22.92 22.21 -30.15
C GLY A 201 -22.51 20.81 -30.64
N VAL A 202 -23.01 20.40 -31.83
CA VAL A 202 -22.61 19.11 -32.45
C VAL A 202 -21.13 19.12 -32.81
N ARG A 203 -20.62 20.17 -33.45
CA ARG A 203 -19.19 20.30 -33.81
C ARG A 203 -18.29 20.37 -32.59
N ASP A 204 -18.72 21.01 -31.52
CA ASP A 204 -17.95 21.07 -30.27
C ASP A 204 -17.94 19.74 -29.56
N ASN A 205 -19.02 18.97 -29.63
CA ASN A 205 -19.07 17.60 -29.11
C ASN A 205 -18.21 16.64 -29.91
N GLU A 206 -18.20 16.73 -31.24
CA GLU A 206 -17.33 15.92 -32.10
C GLU A 206 -15.85 16.17 -31.76
N ARG A 207 -15.44 17.43 -31.64
CA ARG A 207 -14.07 17.81 -31.25
C ARG A 207 -13.70 17.30 -29.84
N ARG A 208 -14.63 17.36 -28.88
CA ARG A 208 -14.41 16.82 -27.53
C ARG A 208 -14.29 15.30 -27.56
N ALA A 209 -15.14 14.62 -28.31
CA ALA A 209 -15.07 13.18 -28.48
C ALA A 209 -13.75 12.74 -29.15
N GLU A 210 -13.29 13.45 -30.18
CA GLU A 210 -11.99 13.21 -30.80
C GLU A 210 -10.82 13.44 -29.82
N ALA A 211 -10.89 14.52 -29.03
CA ALA A 211 -9.89 14.81 -28.01
C ALA A 211 -9.88 13.75 -26.91
N ALA A 212 -11.05 13.30 -26.45
CA ALA A 212 -11.18 12.22 -25.48
C ALA A 212 -10.56 10.91 -26.00
N ALA A 213 -10.90 10.50 -27.24
CA ALA A 213 -10.33 9.32 -27.87
C ALA A 213 -8.81 9.43 -28.02
N SER A 214 -8.28 10.60 -28.36
CA SER A 214 -6.83 10.86 -28.43
C SER A 214 -6.15 10.72 -27.06
N HIS A 215 -6.75 11.25 -25.99
CA HIS A 215 -6.21 11.10 -24.62
C HIS A 215 -6.24 9.65 -24.16
N GLU A 216 -7.33 8.94 -24.43
CA GLU A 216 -7.44 7.51 -24.10
C GLU A 216 -6.39 6.69 -24.85
N GLN A 217 -6.23 6.92 -26.17
CA GLN A 217 -5.23 6.25 -26.97
C GLN A 217 -3.80 6.51 -26.49
N THR A 218 -3.51 7.75 -26.12
CA THR A 218 -2.20 8.14 -25.56
C THR A 218 -1.95 7.43 -24.25
N MET A 219 -2.95 7.34 -23.37
CA MET A 219 -2.83 6.65 -22.10
C MET A 219 -2.64 5.15 -22.29
N ARG A 220 -3.42 4.51 -23.19
CA ARG A 220 -3.26 3.09 -23.51
C ARG A 220 -1.88 2.78 -24.10
N ALA A 221 -1.35 3.65 -24.96
CA ALA A 221 0.01 3.52 -25.46
C ALA A 221 1.07 3.61 -24.36
N ALA A 222 0.92 4.55 -23.42
CA ALA A 222 1.83 4.68 -22.29
C ALA A 222 1.77 3.47 -21.34
N ILE A 223 0.59 2.89 -21.13
CA ILE A 223 0.43 1.65 -20.35
C ILE A 223 1.10 0.47 -21.09
N ALA A 224 0.88 0.34 -22.38
CA ALA A 224 1.48 -0.75 -23.18
C ALA A 224 3.01 -0.67 -23.19
N GLU A 225 3.58 0.54 -23.35
CA GLU A 225 5.02 0.78 -23.21
C GLU A 225 5.54 0.38 -21.81
N ALA A 226 4.83 0.76 -20.76
CA ALA A 226 5.22 0.44 -19.39
C ALA A 226 5.11 -1.07 -19.10
N LEU A 227 4.08 -1.76 -19.61
CA LEU A 227 3.90 -3.20 -19.49
C LEU A 227 5.01 -4.01 -20.21
N ALA A 228 5.57 -3.48 -21.28
CA ALA A 228 6.70 -4.14 -21.97
C ALA A 228 7.97 -4.21 -21.10
N GLY A 229 8.07 -3.38 -20.06
CA GLY A 229 9.20 -3.31 -19.14
C GLY A 229 9.01 -4.05 -17.82
N VAL A 230 7.88 -4.74 -17.61
CA VAL A 230 7.57 -5.45 -16.36
C VAL A 230 7.58 -6.97 -16.55
N PRO A 231 7.64 -7.77 -15.46
CA PRO A 231 7.49 -9.22 -15.54
C PRO A 231 6.19 -9.64 -16.25
N GLU A 232 6.26 -10.67 -17.05
CA GLU A 232 5.09 -11.22 -17.75
C GLU A 232 4.07 -11.75 -16.74
N VAL A 233 2.81 -11.35 -16.90
CA VAL A 233 1.66 -11.81 -16.13
C VAL A 233 0.66 -12.44 -17.08
N ALA A 234 0.16 -13.62 -16.71
CA ALA A 234 -0.69 -14.44 -17.62
C ALA A 234 -2.03 -13.77 -17.96
N ASP A 235 -2.60 -13.02 -17.01
CA ASP A 235 -3.90 -12.34 -17.17
C ASP A 235 -3.74 -10.85 -16.84
N VAL A 236 -3.86 -9.99 -17.86
CA VAL A 236 -3.73 -8.53 -17.73
C VAL A 236 -4.96 -7.85 -18.30
N GLN A 237 -5.64 -7.09 -17.46
CA GLN A 237 -6.73 -6.20 -17.84
C GLN A 237 -6.26 -4.73 -17.78
N VAL A 238 -6.62 -3.94 -18.80
CA VAL A 238 -6.29 -2.50 -18.86
C VAL A 238 -7.57 -1.70 -19.02
N ASP A 239 -7.86 -0.87 -18.02
CA ASP A 239 -9.00 0.05 -18.00
C ASP A 239 -8.50 1.50 -18.04
N VAL A 240 -9.08 2.30 -18.94
CA VAL A 240 -8.87 3.74 -19.01
C VAL A 240 -10.23 4.40 -18.91
N GLU A 241 -10.43 5.18 -17.84
CA GLU A 241 -11.73 5.75 -17.51
C GLU A 241 -11.66 7.28 -17.36
N PHE A 242 -12.71 7.97 -17.78
CA PHE A 242 -12.88 9.41 -17.53
C PHE A 242 -13.68 9.58 -16.24
N ALA A 243 -12.98 9.68 -15.11
CA ALA A 243 -13.61 9.70 -13.80
C ALA A 243 -12.75 10.45 -12.76
N GLU A 244 -13.39 10.83 -11.67
CA GLU A 244 -12.66 11.35 -10.50
C GLU A 244 -11.85 10.23 -9.82
N PRO A 245 -10.52 10.34 -9.78
CA PRO A 245 -9.66 9.22 -9.36
C PRO A 245 -9.94 8.70 -7.96
N GLU A 246 -10.25 9.59 -7.01
CA GLU A 246 -10.42 9.24 -5.60
C GLU A 246 -11.56 8.26 -5.40
N GLN A 247 -12.77 8.62 -5.85
CA GLN A 247 -13.95 7.81 -5.66
C GLN A 247 -13.91 6.53 -6.48
N SER A 248 -13.48 6.62 -7.74
CA SER A 248 -13.40 5.46 -8.63
C SER A 248 -12.44 4.39 -8.11
N LEU A 249 -11.26 4.78 -7.58
CA LEU A 249 -10.31 3.83 -6.99
C LEU A 249 -10.82 3.24 -5.68
N ILE A 250 -11.55 4.01 -4.85
CA ILE A 250 -12.19 3.49 -3.64
C ILE A 250 -13.26 2.44 -3.99
N ASP A 251 -14.10 2.72 -4.99
CA ASP A 251 -15.13 1.76 -5.41
C ASP A 251 -14.52 0.52 -6.05
N LEU A 252 -13.50 0.69 -6.89
CA LEU A 252 -12.73 -0.40 -7.48
C LEU A 252 -12.09 -1.30 -6.43
N SER A 253 -11.61 -0.74 -5.32
CA SER A 253 -10.92 -1.49 -4.26
C SER A 253 -11.75 -2.62 -3.64
N ARG A 254 -13.09 -2.57 -3.79
CA ARG A 254 -14.03 -3.63 -3.35
C ARG A 254 -13.88 -4.93 -4.14
N HIS A 255 -13.27 -4.85 -5.31
CA HIS A 255 -13.09 -5.96 -6.26
C HIS A 255 -11.64 -6.39 -6.42
N LEU A 256 -10.75 -5.87 -5.56
CA LEU A 256 -9.32 -6.13 -5.60
C LEU A 256 -8.87 -6.85 -4.32
N GLY A 257 -7.86 -7.70 -4.46
CA GLY A 257 -7.12 -8.23 -3.31
C GLY A 257 -6.13 -7.21 -2.73
N ILE A 258 -5.60 -6.32 -3.59
CA ILE A 258 -4.71 -5.21 -3.22
C ILE A 258 -4.74 -4.14 -4.31
N LEU A 259 -4.58 -2.88 -3.93
CA LEU A 259 -4.40 -1.76 -4.85
C LEU A 259 -2.99 -1.17 -4.71
N VAL A 260 -2.22 -1.19 -5.78
CA VAL A 260 -0.85 -0.65 -5.83
C VAL A 260 -0.86 0.76 -6.40
N MET A 261 -0.18 1.67 -5.72
CA MET A 261 -0.09 3.09 -6.10
C MET A 261 1.33 3.61 -5.92
N GLY A 262 1.77 4.47 -6.83
CA GLY A 262 3.01 5.22 -6.64
C GLY A 262 2.86 6.35 -5.63
N SER A 263 3.92 6.65 -4.90
CA SER A 263 3.99 7.86 -4.08
C SER A 263 4.29 9.07 -4.97
N ARG A 264 3.75 10.26 -4.64
CA ARG A 264 4.19 11.50 -5.32
C ARG A 264 5.53 11.96 -4.75
N GLY A 265 6.56 12.00 -5.59
CA GLY A 265 7.81 12.65 -5.27
C GLY A 265 7.72 14.17 -5.51
N TYR A 266 7.63 14.98 -4.46
CA TYR A 266 7.84 16.42 -4.54
C TYR A 266 9.18 16.76 -3.87
N GLY A 267 10.14 17.28 -4.67
CA GLY A 267 11.37 17.86 -4.17
C GLY A 267 12.63 17.02 -4.33
N PRO A 268 13.82 17.66 -4.21
CA PRO A 268 15.12 17.05 -4.47
C PRO A 268 15.62 16.06 -3.40
N ALA A 269 14.94 15.91 -2.29
CA ALA A 269 15.32 15.04 -1.18
C ALA A 269 14.16 14.08 -0.88
N ARG A 270 14.28 12.80 -1.25
CA ARG A 270 13.61 11.57 -0.74
C ARG A 270 12.35 11.71 0.16
N ALA A 271 11.68 12.86 0.15
CA ALA A 271 10.45 13.06 0.90
C ALA A 271 9.30 12.39 0.13
N VAL A 272 8.97 11.18 0.50
CA VAL A 272 7.78 10.48 0.05
C VAL A 272 6.58 11.19 0.65
N LEU A 273 5.80 11.89 -0.16
CA LEU A 273 4.53 12.48 0.25
C LEU A 273 3.38 11.68 -0.33
N LEU A 274 2.45 11.26 0.49
CA LEU A 274 1.16 10.79 0.01
C LEU A 274 0.45 11.95 -0.69
N GLY A 275 0.23 11.82 -2.01
CA GLY A 275 -0.61 12.76 -2.75
C GLY A 275 -2.05 12.75 -2.22
N GLY A 276 -2.83 13.78 -2.54
CA GLY A 276 -4.23 13.88 -2.08
C GLY A 276 -5.04 12.62 -2.40
N VAL A 277 -4.93 12.11 -3.63
CA VAL A 277 -5.60 10.87 -4.08
C VAL A 277 -5.10 9.67 -3.27
N SER A 278 -3.78 9.43 -3.21
CA SER A 278 -3.23 8.28 -2.50
C SER A 278 -3.60 8.28 -1.02
N ARG A 279 -3.62 9.45 -0.37
CA ARG A 279 -4.03 9.59 1.02
C ARG A 279 -5.50 9.22 1.22
N ARG A 280 -6.40 9.74 0.36
CA ARG A 280 -7.84 9.44 0.50
C ARG A 280 -8.15 7.99 0.20
N VAL A 281 -7.55 7.44 -0.85
CA VAL A 281 -7.71 6.03 -1.22
C VAL A 281 -7.20 5.12 -0.10
N SER A 282 -6.00 5.37 0.45
CA SER A 282 -5.45 4.58 1.56
C SER A 282 -6.31 4.61 2.83
N THR A 283 -7.18 5.63 2.99
CA THR A 283 -8.08 5.75 4.13
C THR A 283 -9.39 4.99 3.94
N ALA A 284 -9.89 4.96 2.71
CA ALA A 284 -11.28 4.56 2.41
C ALA A 284 -11.36 3.29 1.55
N ALA A 285 -10.25 2.78 1.05
CA ALA A 285 -10.22 1.54 0.28
C ALA A 285 -10.71 0.35 1.10
N ALA A 286 -11.41 -0.57 0.44
CA ALA A 286 -11.89 -1.82 1.03
C ALA A 286 -10.82 -2.93 1.02
N CYS A 287 -9.74 -2.77 0.22
CA CYS A 287 -8.60 -3.68 0.18
C CYS A 287 -7.33 -2.99 0.68
N PRO A 288 -6.25 -3.72 0.99
CA PRO A 288 -4.94 -3.15 1.28
C PRO A 288 -4.46 -2.24 0.15
N VAL A 289 -3.84 -1.12 0.51
CA VAL A 289 -3.22 -0.20 -0.44
C VAL A 289 -1.71 -0.26 -0.27
N LEU A 290 -1.01 -0.74 -1.30
CA LEU A 290 0.44 -0.76 -1.37
C LEU A 290 0.95 0.55 -1.98
N VAL A 291 1.58 1.37 -1.16
CA VAL A 291 2.24 2.59 -1.61
C VAL A 291 3.71 2.29 -1.91
N VAL A 292 4.11 2.51 -3.17
CA VAL A 292 5.49 2.30 -3.62
C VAL A 292 6.21 3.64 -3.62
N PRO A 293 7.18 3.86 -2.70
CA PRO A 293 8.01 5.06 -2.69
C PRO A 293 8.96 5.05 -3.90
N ARG A 294 9.30 6.24 -4.39
CA ARG A 294 10.22 6.39 -5.51
C ARG A 294 11.59 5.77 -5.20
N GLY A 295 12.05 4.87 -6.06
CA GLY A 295 13.34 4.18 -5.91
C GLY A 295 13.37 3.14 -4.79
N ALA A 296 12.23 2.75 -4.22
CA ALA A 296 12.15 1.81 -3.10
C ALA A 296 11.35 0.53 -3.42
N ALA A 297 11.07 0.24 -4.69
CA ALA A 297 10.36 -0.97 -5.08
C ALA A 297 11.23 -2.24 -4.97
N ARG A 298 12.53 -2.11 -5.19
CA ARG A 298 13.48 -3.20 -5.35
C ARG A 298 13.49 -4.24 -4.22
N PRO A 299 13.46 -3.88 -2.92
CA PRO A 299 13.44 -4.88 -1.85
C PRO A 299 12.25 -5.85 -1.93
N LEU A 300 11.06 -5.33 -2.26
CA LEU A 300 9.86 -6.15 -2.47
C LEU A 300 9.99 -7.06 -3.69
N GLU A 301 10.51 -6.52 -4.79
CA GLU A 301 10.73 -7.26 -6.03
C GLU A 301 11.74 -8.40 -5.83
N ASP A 302 12.85 -8.14 -5.14
CA ASP A 302 13.88 -9.13 -4.84
C ASP A 302 13.32 -10.25 -3.93
N MET A 303 12.46 -9.91 -2.94
CA MET A 303 11.77 -10.86 -2.08
C MET A 303 10.87 -11.79 -2.91
N LEU A 304 9.99 -11.23 -3.74
CA LEU A 304 9.06 -12.02 -4.56
C LEU A 304 9.76 -12.85 -5.65
N ALA A 305 10.83 -12.35 -6.25
CA ALA A 305 11.63 -13.09 -7.22
C ALA A 305 12.39 -14.28 -6.60
N HIS A 306 12.62 -14.28 -5.29
CA HIS A 306 13.23 -15.41 -4.59
C HIS A 306 12.24 -16.56 -4.46
N ALA A 307 10.99 -16.27 -4.16
CA ALA A 307 9.92 -17.26 -4.07
C ALA A 307 9.67 -18.00 -5.39
N ASP A 308 9.70 -17.32 -6.54
CA ASP A 308 9.55 -17.94 -7.85
C ASP A 308 10.60 -19.02 -8.14
N ARG A 309 11.81 -18.88 -7.60
CA ARG A 309 12.93 -19.83 -7.81
C ARG A 309 12.87 -21.07 -6.93
N GLU A 310 12.18 -21.00 -5.79
CA GLU A 310 12.00 -22.13 -4.91
C GLU A 310 10.81 -23.01 -5.26
N HIS A 311 9.89 -22.50 -6.11
CA HIS A 311 8.70 -23.20 -6.57
C HIS A 311 8.81 -23.71 -8.03
N ALA A 312 9.89 -23.41 -8.73
CA ALA A 312 10.20 -23.87 -10.09
C ALA A 312 11.15 -25.08 -10.07
#